data_057af2e9a9f2bc085d61a88acb3c135b
#
_entry.id   057af2e9a9f2bc085d61a88acb3c135b
#
_cell.length_a   1.000
_cell.length_b   1.000
_cell.length_c   1.000
_cell.angle_alpha   90.00
_cell.angle_beta   90.00
_cell.angle_gamma   90.00
#
_symmetry.space_group_name_H-M   'P 1'
#
loop_
_entity.id
_entity.type
_entity.pdbx_description
1 polymer ?
#
loop_
_entity_poly.entity_id
_entity_poly.type
_entity_poly.pdbx_seq_one_letter_code
_entity_poly.pdbx_strand_id
1 'polypeptide(L)'
;MKSSKLLSLAGASVLALTLAACGSGGGSSESSSAAPAPTDASSSAAESSSAAPAPAGNEVVKKVAFFGFWKTNSFTQAVLKGVEAGAAEIGAEVLDLSPAEYDAAAQIKAVQDQTIKGDAQLYVMLASDSVGMATAAKEAIDAGITVVAAFTPLGADFTTLEPQVPGLAVVGETPVSNGAILAELAAEACADLNPCNVAYLEGFKALPLDNARTEAFVSTLAAANPNAKLVAQVEGGYSPDSGKKAAQDALQANPDINVMVGSSQAILGAETVVDPAKVKLVGNGASCEAFEAVTAGKWYALYNLDTVSMGYESVILGSEIANGGTPAMVVNSQELRDPKGTADVIASYECAYSDLG
;
A
#
# COMPACT_ATOMS: atom_id res chain seq x y z
N MET A 1 -47.17 -24.96 21.94
CA MET A 1 -47.21 -26.40 22.14
C MET A 1 -45.93 -27.01 21.62
N LYS A 2 -45.24 -27.75 22.52
CA LYS A 2 -44.09 -28.71 22.36
C LYS A 2 -42.78 -28.10 21.82
N SER A 3 -41.73 -27.76 22.60
CA SER A 3 -40.89 -28.50 23.57
C SER A 3 -40.31 -29.81 23.05
N SER A 4 -38.97 -29.83 22.93
CA SER A 4 -38.02 -30.92 23.32
C SER A 4 -36.61 -30.49 22.93
N LYS A 5 -35.70 -30.11 23.82
CA LYS A 5 -34.78 -30.86 24.71
C LYS A 5 -33.61 -31.50 23.98
N LEU A 6 -32.44 -30.89 24.20
CA LEU A 6 -31.20 -31.37 24.85
C LEU A 6 -30.66 -32.75 24.43
N LEU A 7 -29.39 -32.79 24.01
CA LEU A 7 -28.39 -33.67 24.62
C LEU A 7 -26.95 -33.20 24.34
N SER A 8 -26.24 -32.94 25.42
CA SER A 8 -24.79 -32.76 25.55
C SER A 8 -24.11 -34.14 25.51
N LEU A 9 -22.90 -34.20 24.94
CA LEU A 9 -21.90 -35.19 25.37
C LEU A 9 -20.50 -34.57 25.31
N ALA A 10 -19.89 -34.53 26.49
CA ALA A 10 -18.49 -34.23 26.74
C ALA A 10 -17.65 -35.50 26.48
N GLY A 11 -16.43 -35.32 26.01
CA GLY A 11 -15.45 -36.39 25.91
C GLY A 11 -14.03 -35.82 25.96
N ALA A 12 -13.51 -35.74 27.20
CA ALA A 12 -12.10 -35.48 27.48
C ALA A 12 -11.30 -36.76 27.30
N SER A 13 -10.13 -36.67 26.67
CA SER A 13 -9.08 -37.70 26.81
C SER A 13 -7.72 -37.04 26.83
N VAL A 14 -7.16 -37.03 28.03
CA VAL A 14 -5.77 -36.76 28.36
C VAL A 14 -4.97 -38.05 28.14
N LEU A 15 -3.84 -37.98 27.49
CA LEU A 15 -2.75 -38.95 27.73
C LEU A 15 -1.39 -38.26 27.63
N ALA A 16 -0.65 -38.40 28.71
CA ALA A 16 0.67 -37.85 29.00
C ALA A 16 1.78 -38.88 28.81
N LEU A 17 3.02 -38.35 28.75
CA LEU A 17 4.31 -38.97 29.11
C LEU A 17 4.93 -40.00 28.13
N THR A 18 6.19 -39.73 27.72
CA THR A 18 7.38 -40.25 28.46
C THR A 18 8.68 -39.58 27.99
N LEU A 19 9.49 -39.21 28.97
CA LEU A 19 10.91 -38.89 28.88
C LEU A 19 11.75 -40.16 28.63
N ALA A 20 12.86 -39.99 27.90
CA ALA A 20 14.07 -40.78 28.20
C ALA A 20 15.32 -39.98 27.80
N ALA A 21 16.20 -39.90 28.77
CA ALA A 21 17.47 -39.24 28.87
C ALA A 21 18.65 -40.23 28.67
N CYS A 22 19.87 -39.67 28.68
CA CYS A 22 21.21 -40.28 28.84
C CYS A 22 21.86 -40.81 27.55
N GLY A 23 23.16 -40.55 27.30
CA GLY A 23 24.35 -40.32 28.09
C GLY A 23 25.53 -39.95 27.17
N SER A 24 26.35 -39.14 27.61
CA SER A 24 27.72 -39.06 28.12
C SER A 24 28.83 -39.85 27.40
N GLY A 25 29.95 -39.12 27.21
CA GLY A 25 31.32 -39.62 27.02
C GLY A 25 32.04 -38.77 25.99
N GLY A 26 33.01 -37.96 26.23
CA GLY A 26 34.16 -38.01 27.12
C GLY A 26 35.42 -38.32 26.29
N GLY A 27 36.37 -37.35 26.22
CA GLY A 27 37.69 -37.66 25.66
C GLY A 27 38.48 -36.42 25.28
N SER A 28 39.26 -35.94 26.21
CA SER A 28 40.33 -34.94 26.07
C SER A 28 41.56 -35.50 25.34
N SER A 29 42.33 -34.68 24.65
CA SER A 29 43.80 -34.66 24.80
C SER A 29 44.44 -33.48 24.05
N GLU A 30 45.25 -32.83 24.82
CA GLU A 30 46.22 -31.77 24.56
C GLU A 30 47.30 -32.12 23.51
N SER A 31 47.91 -31.16 22.88
CA SER A 31 49.32 -30.78 23.06
C SER A 31 49.82 -29.97 21.86
N SER A 32 50.07 -28.69 22.00
CA SER A 32 51.42 -28.09 22.20
C SER A 32 52.29 -27.88 20.94
N SER A 33 52.60 -26.59 20.71
CA SER A 33 53.94 -26.05 20.53
C SER A 33 54.41 -25.54 19.19
N ALA A 34 54.75 -24.27 19.22
CA ALA A 34 55.91 -23.56 18.62
C ALA A 34 55.78 -22.85 17.28
N ALA A 35 55.86 -21.52 17.39
CA ALA A 35 56.30 -20.61 16.33
C ALA A 35 57.83 -20.73 16.07
N PRO A 36 58.33 -20.25 14.93
CA PRO A 36 58.96 -18.94 14.92
C PRO A 36 58.66 -18.06 13.67
N ALA A 37 58.76 -16.74 13.88
CA ALA A 37 58.92 -15.68 12.89
C ALA A 37 60.43 -15.39 12.68
N PRO A 38 60.84 -14.40 11.86
CA PRO A 38 60.27 -13.70 10.70
C PRO A 38 61.24 -13.67 9.49
N THR A 39 60.75 -13.23 8.30
CA THR A 39 61.65 -12.59 7.32
C THR A 39 60.84 -11.58 6.47
N ASP A 40 61.36 -10.35 6.46
CA ASP A 40 60.94 -9.22 5.63
C ASP A 40 61.10 -9.51 4.14
N ALA A 41 60.08 -9.12 3.36
CA ALA A 41 60.30 -8.72 1.97
C ALA A 41 59.25 -7.69 1.57
N SER A 42 59.70 -6.45 1.51
CA SER A 42 59.02 -5.32 0.90
C SER A 42 58.71 -5.62 -0.56
N SER A 43 57.43 -5.50 -0.95
CA SER A 43 57.05 -5.42 -2.35
C SER A 43 55.91 -4.43 -2.47
N SER A 44 56.19 -3.32 -3.10
CA SER A 44 55.33 -2.26 -3.55
C SER A 44 54.15 -2.84 -4.35
N ALA A 45 52.92 -2.77 -3.79
CA ALA A 45 51.67 -3.02 -4.54
C ALA A 45 51.14 -1.69 -5.04
N ALA A 46 51.08 -1.56 -6.36
CA ALA A 46 50.39 -0.49 -7.03
C ALA A 46 48.89 -0.52 -6.64
N GLU A 47 48.38 0.62 -6.16
CA GLU A 47 46.98 0.85 -6.01
C GLU A 47 46.27 0.79 -7.38
N SER A 48 45.64 -0.34 -7.66
CA SER A 48 44.67 -0.43 -8.71
C SER A 48 43.38 0.19 -8.19
N SER A 49 43.14 1.44 -8.51
CA SER A 49 41.84 2.10 -8.36
C SER A 49 40.86 1.33 -9.22
N SER A 50 40.11 0.41 -8.57
CA SER A 50 38.93 -0.18 -9.18
C SER A 50 37.87 0.91 -9.23
N ALA A 51 37.71 1.54 -10.39
CA ALA A 51 36.56 2.33 -10.70
C ALA A 51 35.32 1.44 -10.47
N ALA A 52 34.35 1.93 -9.69
CA ALA A 52 33.03 1.31 -9.58
C ALA A 52 32.49 1.05 -10.99
N PRO A 53 31.90 -0.12 -11.28
CA PRO A 53 31.30 -0.36 -12.58
C PRO A 53 30.25 0.73 -12.81
N ALA A 54 30.31 1.33 -13.99
CA ALA A 54 29.21 2.18 -14.47
C ALA A 54 27.90 1.36 -14.38
N PRO A 55 26.75 1.97 -14.06
CA PRO A 55 25.50 1.26 -14.00
C PRO A 55 25.31 0.50 -15.31
N ALA A 56 25.14 -0.81 -15.21
CA ALA A 56 24.89 -1.68 -16.36
C ALA A 56 23.64 -1.13 -17.05
N GLY A 57 23.76 -0.76 -18.31
CA GLY A 57 22.62 -0.27 -19.09
C GLY A 57 21.48 -1.28 -19.02
N ASN A 58 20.25 -0.79 -18.94
CA ASN A 58 19.01 -1.58 -18.83
C ASN A 58 18.76 -2.46 -20.05
N GLU A 59 19.53 -3.54 -20.21
CA GLU A 59 19.41 -4.42 -21.39
C GLU A 59 18.28 -5.45 -21.25
N VAL A 60 17.82 -5.74 -20.03
CA VAL A 60 16.86 -6.82 -19.75
C VAL A 60 15.41 -6.38 -19.89
N VAL A 61 15.03 -5.24 -19.31
CA VAL A 61 13.64 -4.77 -19.36
C VAL A 61 13.42 -3.92 -20.62
N LYS A 62 12.71 -4.46 -21.60
CA LYS A 62 12.27 -3.77 -22.83
C LYS A 62 10.79 -3.43 -22.80
N LYS A 63 10.04 -4.12 -21.96
CA LYS A 63 8.58 -3.96 -21.86
C LYS A 63 8.10 -4.13 -20.42
N VAL A 64 7.34 -3.14 -19.95
CA VAL A 64 6.67 -3.12 -18.65
C VAL A 64 5.19 -3.35 -18.88
N ALA A 65 4.59 -4.34 -18.23
CA ALA A 65 3.15 -4.52 -18.20
C ALA A 65 2.59 -3.88 -16.92
N PHE A 66 1.65 -2.97 -17.07
CA PHE A 66 0.95 -2.31 -15.99
C PHE A 66 -0.47 -2.87 -15.82
N PHE A 67 -0.85 -3.20 -14.60
CA PHE A 67 -2.16 -3.75 -14.23
C PHE A 67 -2.79 -2.85 -13.17
N GLY A 68 -3.49 -1.81 -13.60
CA GLY A 68 -4.18 -0.87 -12.72
C GLY A 68 -5.56 -1.37 -12.28
N PHE A 69 -6.23 -0.64 -11.40
CA PHE A 69 -7.58 -0.97 -10.92
C PHE A 69 -8.61 -0.97 -12.05
N TRP A 70 -8.70 0.14 -12.79
CA TRP A 70 -9.40 0.27 -14.07
C TRP A 70 -8.95 1.55 -14.80
N LYS A 71 -9.10 1.56 -16.13
CA LYS A 71 -8.50 2.56 -17.02
C LYS A 71 -8.90 4.01 -16.74
N THR A 72 -10.13 4.26 -16.34
CA THR A 72 -10.64 5.64 -16.14
C THR A 72 -10.50 6.13 -14.70
N ASN A 73 -9.93 5.34 -13.80
CA ASN A 73 -9.70 5.75 -12.42
C ASN A 73 -8.52 6.73 -12.35
N SER A 74 -8.72 7.89 -11.73
CA SER A 74 -7.71 8.94 -11.61
C SER A 74 -6.44 8.48 -10.89
N PHE A 75 -6.57 7.69 -9.82
CA PHE A 75 -5.45 7.12 -9.09
C PHE A 75 -4.65 6.15 -9.98
N THR A 76 -5.33 5.27 -10.72
CA THR A 76 -4.70 4.38 -11.70
C THR A 76 -3.91 5.16 -12.74
N GLN A 77 -4.48 6.23 -13.29
CA GLN A 77 -3.83 7.08 -14.28
C GLN A 77 -2.61 7.83 -13.70
N ALA A 78 -2.67 8.24 -12.43
CA ALA A 78 -1.55 8.87 -11.76
C ALA A 78 -0.36 7.91 -11.58
N VAL A 79 -0.63 6.66 -11.17
CA VAL A 79 0.42 5.63 -11.06
C VAL A 79 0.96 5.27 -12.44
N LEU A 80 0.10 5.11 -13.46
CA LEU A 80 0.51 4.84 -14.84
C LEU A 80 1.46 5.91 -15.37
N LYS A 81 1.17 7.19 -15.11
CA LYS A 81 2.05 8.32 -15.47
C LYS A 81 3.46 8.15 -14.88
N GLY A 82 3.55 7.68 -13.64
CA GLY A 82 4.83 7.35 -13.01
C GLY A 82 5.52 6.17 -13.67
N VAL A 83 4.76 5.10 -13.95
CA VAL A 83 5.26 3.92 -14.68
C VAL A 83 5.79 4.30 -16.06
N GLU A 84 5.08 5.15 -16.80
CA GLU A 84 5.52 5.65 -18.11
C GLU A 84 6.82 6.48 -18.00
N ALA A 85 6.94 7.32 -16.97
CA ALA A 85 8.15 8.11 -16.72
C ALA A 85 9.35 7.20 -16.40
N GLY A 86 9.19 6.23 -15.50
CA GLY A 86 10.24 5.26 -15.19
C GLY A 86 10.60 4.38 -16.39
N ALA A 87 9.61 3.94 -17.16
CA ALA A 87 9.85 3.15 -18.36
C ALA A 87 10.61 3.95 -19.44
N ALA A 88 10.28 5.23 -19.61
CA ALA A 88 11.00 6.12 -20.52
C ALA A 88 12.48 6.27 -20.11
N GLU A 89 12.78 6.40 -18.81
CA GLU A 89 14.14 6.50 -18.30
C GLU A 89 14.97 5.25 -18.61
N ILE A 90 14.37 4.07 -18.48
CA ILE A 90 15.06 2.80 -18.78
C ILE A 90 14.97 2.39 -20.26
N GLY A 91 14.28 3.15 -21.12
CA GLY A 91 14.10 2.85 -22.53
C GLY A 91 13.17 1.68 -22.82
N ALA A 92 12.17 1.45 -21.95
CA ALA A 92 11.18 0.38 -22.08
C ALA A 92 9.82 0.90 -22.61
N GLU A 93 9.06 0.01 -23.26
CA GLU A 93 7.67 0.22 -23.67
C GLU A 93 6.73 -0.11 -22.49
N VAL A 94 5.62 0.64 -22.35
CA VAL A 94 4.56 0.32 -21.37
C VAL A 94 3.36 -0.30 -22.07
N LEU A 95 2.87 -1.40 -21.53
CA LEU A 95 1.60 -2.03 -21.88
C LEU A 95 0.60 -1.78 -20.74
N ASP A 96 -0.37 -0.90 -20.92
CA ASP A 96 -1.49 -0.76 -20.00
C ASP A 96 -2.52 -1.86 -20.23
N LEU A 97 -2.56 -2.82 -19.31
CA LEU A 97 -3.46 -3.97 -19.29
C LEU A 97 -4.55 -3.85 -18.21
N SER A 98 -4.78 -2.63 -17.73
CA SER A 98 -5.87 -2.33 -16.78
C SER A 98 -7.23 -2.67 -17.40
N PRO A 99 -8.19 -3.24 -16.64
CA PRO A 99 -9.54 -3.47 -17.12
C PRO A 99 -10.27 -2.16 -17.42
N ALA A 100 -11.31 -2.20 -18.25
CA ALA A 100 -12.11 -1.02 -18.57
C ALA A 100 -12.90 -0.52 -17.36
N GLU A 101 -13.41 -1.44 -16.56
CA GLU A 101 -14.19 -1.22 -15.34
C GLU A 101 -13.52 -1.95 -14.18
N TYR A 102 -13.94 -1.65 -12.93
CA TYR A 102 -13.46 -2.37 -11.77
C TYR A 102 -13.88 -3.85 -11.82
N ASP A 103 -12.92 -4.73 -12.08
CA ASP A 103 -13.13 -6.18 -12.18
C ASP A 103 -11.83 -6.93 -11.78
N ALA A 104 -11.79 -7.41 -10.54
CA ALA A 104 -10.64 -8.14 -10.02
C ALA A 104 -10.37 -9.45 -10.78
N ALA A 105 -11.41 -10.15 -11.22
CA ALA A 105 -11.24 -11.39 -11.96
C ALA A 105 -10.66 -11.14 -13.36
N ALA A 106 -11.13 -10.09 -14.05
CA ALA A 106 -10.57 -9.67 -15.34
C ALA A 106 -9.11 -9.23 -15.18
N GLN A 107 -8.75 -8.53 -14.10
CA GLN A 107 -7.38 -8.12 -13.82
C GLN A 107 -6.47 -9.34 -13.60
N ILE A 108 -6.86 -10.31 -12.77
CA ILE A 108 -6.12 -11.55 -12.53
C ILE A 108 -5.92 -12.31 -13.85
N LYS A 109 -6.98 -12.42 -14.65
CA LYS A 109 -6.90 -13.06 -15.97
C LYS A 109 -5.92 -12.34 -16.90
N ALA A 110 -5.88 -11.02 -16.91
CA ALA A 110 -4.96 -10.24 -17.72
C ALA A 110 -3.49 -10.53 -17.33
N VAL A 111 -3.19 -10.68 -16.03
CA VAL A 111 -1.87 -11.08 -15.53
C VAL A 111 -1.50 -12.48 -16.05
N GLN A 112 -2.42 -13.44 -15.94
CA GLN A 112 -2.19 -14.82 -16.40
C GLN A 112 -2.00 -14.90 -17.92
N ASP A 113 -2.87 -14.22 -18.70
CA ASP A 113 -2.76 -14.17 -20.17
C ASP A 113 -1.41 -13.55 -20.60
N GLN A 114 -0.98 -12.47 -19.94
CA GLN A 114 0.30 -11.81 -20.21
C GLN A 114 1.49 -12.69 -19.81
N THR A 115 1.39 -13.45 -18.72
CA THR A 115 2.40 -14.41 -18.30
C THR A 115 2.58 -15.53 -19.33
N ILE A 116 1.48 -16.06 -19.88
CA ILE A 116 1.50 -17.05 -20.97
C ILE A 116 2.13 -16.46 -22.25
N LYS A 117 1.82 -15.21 -22.58
CA LYS A 117 2.37 -14.51 -23.74
C LYS A 117 3.87 -14.25 -23.60
N GLY A 118 4.36 -13.92 -22.40
CA GLY A 118 5.77 -13.85 -22.05
C GLY A 118 6.58 -12.76 -22.76
N ASP A 119 5.94 -11.65 -23.21
CA ASP A 119 6.61 -10.59 -23.96
C ASP A 119 6.93 -9.32 -23.13
N ALA A 120 6.65 -9.34 -21.82
CA ALA A 120 7.07 -8.30 -20.88
C ALA A 120 7.93 -8.90 -19.77
N GLN A 121 8.94 -8.16 -19.34
CA GLN A 121 9.95 -8.61 -18.36
C GLN A 121 9.69 -8.09 -16.97
N LEU A 122 8.88 -7.02 -16.84
CA LEU A 122 8.51 -6.38 -15.58
C LEU A 122 7.01 -6.17 -15.52
N TYR A 123 6.39 -6.56 -14.42
CA TYR A 123 5.00 -6.28 -14.10
C TYR A 123 4.92 -5.30 -12.94
N VAL A 124 4.09 -4.26 -13.09
CA VAL A 124 3.71 -3.33 -12.02
C VAL A 124 2.21 -3.49 -11.80
N MET A 125 1.81 -3.84 -10.57
CA MET A 125 0.44 -4.24 -10.24
C MET A 125 -0.18 -3.35 -9.16
N LEU A 126 -1.33 -2.72 -9.46
CA LEU A 126 -2.28 -2.20 -8.49
C LEU A 126 -3.38 -3.25 -8.30
N ALA A 127 -3.23 -4.15 -7.35
CA ALA A 127 -4.16 -5.27 -7.23
C ALA A 127 -5.53 -4.85 -6.70
N SER A 128 -6.59 -5.08 -7.49
CA SER A 128 -7.98 -4.91 -7.06
C SER A 128 -8.39 -5.89 -5.96
N ASP A 129 -7.82 -7.08 -5.97
CA ASP A 129 -7.89 -8.09 -4.91
C ASP A 129 -6.47 -8.57 -4.58
N SER A 130 -5.89 -8.03 -3.50
CA SER A 130 -4.52 -8.34 -3.07
C SER A 130 -4.33 -9.82 -2.73
N VAL A 131 -5.36 -10.50 -2.22
CA VAL A 131 -5.29 -11.92 -1.86
C VAL A 131 -5.40 -12.80 -3.10
N GLY A 132 -6.39 -12.53 -3.94
CA GLY A 132 -6.61 -13.29 -5.18
C GLY A 132 -5.47 -13.12 -6.18
N MET A 133 -4.88 -11.92 -6.28
CA MET A 133 -3.76 -11.62 -7.17
C MET A 133 -2.46 -12.34 -6.79
N ALA A 134 -2.26 -12.70 -5.52
CA ALA A 134 -1.02 -13.31 -5.03
C ALA A 134 -0.62 -14.58 -5.81
N THR A 135 -1.60 -15.39 -6.22
CA THR A 135 -1.35 -16.60 -7.01
C THR A 135 -0.86 -16.26 -8.41
N ALA A 136 -1.51 -15.34 -9.12
CA ALA A 136 -1.11 -14.94 -10.47
C ALA A 136 0.26 -14.23 -10.48
N ALA A 137 0.56 -13.42 -9.44
CA ALA A 137 1.86 -12.82 -9.26
C ALA A 137 2.95 -13.88 -9.05
N LYS A 138 2.68 -14.93 -8.24
CA LYS A 138 3.60 -16.05 -8.05
C LYS A 138 3.84 -16.81 -9.35
N GLU A 139 2.81 -17.07 -10.13
CA GLU A 139 2.92 -17.72 -11.45
C GLU A 139 3.82 -16.91 -12.41
N ALA A 140 3.69 -15.57 -12.41
CA ALA A 140 4.54 -14.69 -13.21
C ALA A 140 6.01 -14.73 -12.74
N ILE A 141 6.25 -14.70 -11.42
CA ILE A 141 7.60 -14.80 -10.84
C ILE A 141 8.25 -16.13 -11.18
N ASP A 142 7.50 -17.24 -11.07
CA ASP A 142 7.99 -18.58 -11.42
C ASP A 142 8.30 -18.73 -12.92
N ALA A 143 7.65 -17.93 -13.77
CA ALA A 143 7.96 -17.83 -15.20
C ALA A 143 9.20 -16.93 -15.49
N GLY A 144 9.84 -16.37 -14.45
CA GLY A 144 11.04 -15.53 -14.58
C GLY A 144 10.76 -14.05 -14.83
N ILE A 145 9.53 -13.59 -14.59
CA ILE A 145 9.13 -12.20 -14.74
C ILE A 145 9.34 -11.48 -13.39
N THR A 146 9.96 -10.31 -13.41
CA THR A 146 10.04 -9.46 -12.23
C THR A 146 8.67 -8.84 -11.94
N VAL A 147 8.20 -8.92 -10.70
CA VAL A 147 6.88 -8.40 -10.30
C VAL A 147 7.03 -7.42 -9.14
N VAL A 148 6.45 -6.25 -9.29
CA VAL A 148 6.35 -5.20 -8.26
C VAL A 148 4.89 -4.94 -7.96
N ALA A 149 4.48 -5.12 -6.70
CA ALA A 149 3.21 -4.63 -6.21
C ALA A 149 3.35 -3.14 -5.88
N ALA A 150 2.58 -2.31 -6.56
CA ALA A 150 2.48 -0.90 -6.27
C ALA A 150 1.28 -0.65 -5.34
N PHE A 151 1.37 0.33 -4.45
CA PHE A 151 0.39 0.78 -3.49
C PHE A 151 0.21 -0.15 -2.28
N THR A 152 -0.20 -1.40 -2.45
CA THR A 152 -0.42 -2.34 -1.35
C THR A 152 0.27 -3.67 -1.60
N PRO A 153 0.80 -4.36 -0.57
CA PRO A 153 1.38 -5.68 -0.73
C PRO A 153 0.32 -6.70 -1.18
N LEU A 154 0.76 -7.75 -1.87
CA LEU A 154 -0.10 -8.88 -2.22
C LEU A 154 -0.08 -9.91 -1.09
N GLY A 155 -1.26 -10.35 -0.66
CA GLY A 155 -1.46 -11.31 0.41
C GLY A 155 -2.56 -10.88 1.37
N ALA A 156 -2.70 -11.62 2.49
CA ALA A 156 -3.77 -11.43 3.45
C ALA A 156 -3.36 -10.61 4.70
N ASP A 157 -2.07 -10.38 4.90
CA ASP A 157 -1.57 -9.56 6.02
C ASP A 157 -1.41 -8.11 5.56
N PHE A 158 -2.33 -7.25 6.00
CA PHE A 158 -2.35 -5.83 5.69
C PHE A 158 -1.60 -4.96 6.71
N THR A 159 -0.88 -5.58 7.65
CA THR A 159 -0.11 -4.90 8.70
C THR A 159 1.36 -4.71 8.37
N THR A 160 1.85 -5.36 7.31
CA THR A 160 3.25 -5.36 6.89
C THR A 160 3.42 -5.05 5.41
N LEU A 161 4.54 -4.40 5.05
CA LEU A 161 5.00 -4.25 3.66
C LEU A 161 5.89 -5.40 3.21
N GLU A 162 6.31 -6.27 4.13
CA GLU A 162 7.14 -7.43 3.77
C GLU A 162 6.43 -8.30 2.74
N PRO A 163 7.10 -8.67 1.65
CA PRO A 163 6.50 -9.45 0.58
C PRO A 163 6.00 -10.80 1.08
N GLN A 164 4.70 -11.07 0.92
CA GLN A 164 4.07 -12.34 1.28
C GLN A 164 4.14 -13.36 0.14
N VAL A 165 4.53 -12.93 -1.06
CA VAL A 165 4.79 -13.77 -2.23
C VAL A 165 6.30 -13.81 -2.43
N PRO A 166 6.95 -14.98 -2.40
CA PRO A 166 8.40 -15.08 -2.60
C PRO A 166 8.85 -14.51 -3.96
N GLY A 167 9.82 -13.59 -3.92
CA GLY A 167 10.35 -12.93 -5.13
C GLY A 167 9.58 -11.67 -5.55
N LEU A 168 8.50 -11.33 -4.86
CA LEU A 168 7.77 -10.08 -5.08
C LEU A 168 8.55 -8.89 -4.50
N ALA A 169 8.57 -7.74 -5.20
CA ALA A 169 8.94 -6.47 -4.62
C ALA A 169 7.69 -5.62 -4.34
N VAL A 170 7.79 -4.67 -3.41
CA VAL A 170 6.67 -3.81 -3.00
C VAL A 170 7.11 -2.35 -2.98
N VAL A 171 6.37 -1.48 -3.65
CA VAL A 171 6.48 -0.03 -3.53
C VAL A 171 5.11 0.49 -3.08
N GLY A 172 4.95 0.79 -1.80
CA GLY A 172 3.62 1.11 -1.31
C GLY A 172 3.53 1.38 0.18
N GLU A 173 2.34 1.21 0.71
CA GLU A 173 2.01 1.39 2.12
C GLU A 173 1.05 0.29 2.60
N THR A 174 0.93 0.14 3.92
CA THR A 174 -0.09 -0.76 4.45
C THR A 174 -1.45 -0.06 4.52
N PRO A 175 -2.56 -0.74 4.21
CA PRO A 175 -3.90 -0.19 4.45
C PRO A 175 -4.12 0.21 5.91
N VAL A 176 -3.48 -0.51 6.83
CA VAL A 176 -3.54 -0.23 8.27
C VAL A 176 -2.89 1.10 8.62
N SER A 177 -1.68 1.39 8.11
CA SER A 177 -1.02 2.68 8.35
C SER A 177 -1.75 3.85 7.70
N ASN A 178 -2.29 3.66 6.48
CA ASN A 178 -3.11 4.65 5.81
C ASN A 178 -4.36 5.00 6.63
N GLY A 179 -5.10 3.98 7.10
CA GLY A 179 -6.28 4.18 7.96
C GLY A 179 -5.95 4.88 9.27
N ALA A 180 -4.82 4.54 9.88
CA ALA A 180 -4.37 5.19 11.13
C ALA A 180 -4.07 6.68 10.92
N ILE A 181 -3.33 7.04 9.87
CA ILE A 181 -3.01 8.46 9.58
C ILE A 181 -4.27 9.26 9.23
N LEU A 182 -5.22 8.68 8.48
CA LEU A 182 -6.50 9.34 8.22
C LEU A 182 -7.29 9.61 9.51
N ALA A 183 -7.25 8.67 10.46
CA ALA A 183 -7.89 8.84 11.76
C ALA A 183 -7.19 9.91 12.61
N GLU A 184 -5.87 10.01 12.56
CA GLU A 184 -5.11 11.07 13.20
C GLU A 184 -5.49 12.46 12.63
N LEU A 185 -5.56 12.59 11.31
CA LEU A 185 -6.03 13.83 10.66
C LEU A 185 -7.46 14.18 11.06
N ALA A 186 -8.35 13.19 11.17
CA ALA A 186 -9.71 13.42 11.67
C ALA A 186 -9.72 13.84 13.14
N ALA A 187 -8.89 13.22 13.97
CA ALA A 187 -8.74 13.57 15.38
C ALA A 187 -8.18 14.99 15.57
N GLU A 188 -7.25 15.42 14.74
CA GLU A 188 -6.73 16.79 14.70
C GLU A 188 -7.80 17.77 14.25
N ALA A 189 -8.61 17.44 13.24
CA ALA A 189 -9.76 18.24 12.82
C ALA A 189 -10.80 18.41 13.94
N CYS A 190 -10.88 17.45 14.86
CA CYS A 190 -11.76 17.45 16.03
C CYS A 190 -11.22 18.24 17.23
N ALA A 191 -9.99 18.79 17.21
CA ALA A 191 -9.31 19.31 18.41
C ALA A 191 -10.13 20.32 19.21
N ASP A 192 -10.85 21.20 18.51
CA ASP A 192 -11.64 22.29 19.13
C ASP A 192 -13.13 21.96 19.27
N LEU A 193 -13.53 20.70 19.03
CA LEU A 193 -14.93 20.25 19.00
C LEU A 193 -15.22 19.27 20.13
N ASN A 194 -16.35 19.49 20.86
CA ASN A 194 -16.78 18.58 21.93
C ASN A 194 -18.32 18.58 22.07
N PRO A 195 -19.03 17.51 21.68
CA PRO A 195 -18.51 16.34 20.96
C PRO A 195 -18.08 16.66 19.54
N CYS A 196 -17.18 15.86 18.99
CA CYS A 196 -16.88 15.85 17.56
C CYS A 196 -17.49 14.61 16.92
N ASN A 197 -18.45 14.80 16.04
CA ASN A 197 -19.15 13.73 15.34
C ASN A 197 -18.50 13.51 13.96
N VAL A 198 -17.91 12.33 13.76
CA VAL A 198 -17.15 11.97 12.57
C VAL A 198 -17.99 11.04 11.69
N ALA A 199 -18.05 11.31 10.40
CA ALA A 199 -18.51 10.39 9.38
C ALA A 199 -17.32 9.85 8.59
N TYR A 200 -17.26 8.54 8.37
CA TYR A 200 -16.29 7.91 7.49
C TYR A 200 -17.00 7.34 6.26
N LEU A 201 -16.66 7.93 5.10
CA LEU A 201 -17.07 7.45 3.80
C LEU A 201 -16.01 6.43 3.35
N GLU A 202 -16.21 5.18 3.78
CA GLU A 202 -15.26 4.09 3.54
C GLU A 202 -15.18 3.68 2.06
N GLY A 203 -14.14 2.93 1.70
CA GLY A 203 -14.02 2.34 0.38
C GLY A 203 -15.06 1.24 0.13
N PHE A 204 -14.74 0.28 -0.70
CA PHE A 204 -15.67 -0.82 -1.02
C PHE A 204 -15.66 -1.88 0.09
N LYS A 205 -16.79 -2.10 0.74
CA LYS A 205 -16.95 -3.13 1.81
C LYS A 205 -16.62 -4.55 1.36
N ALA A 206 -16.69 -4.81 0.08
CA ALA A 206 -16.32 -6.11 -0.49
C ALA A 206 -14.81 -6.36 -0.51
N LEU A 207 -13.98 -5.32 -0.32
CA LEU A 207 -12.52 -5.41 -0.43
C LEU A 207 -11.85 -5.60 0.92
N PRO A 208 -11.04 -6.66 1.10
CA PRO A 208 -10.30 -6.89 2.35
C PRO A 208 -9.37 -5.73 2.73
N LEU A 209 -8.72 -5.09 1.74
CA LEU A 209 -7.84 -3.94 1.99
C LEU A 209 -8.60 -2.73 2.56
N ASP A 210 -9.80 -2.45 2.02
CA ASP A 210 -10.63 -1.33 2.49
C ASP A 210 -11.18 -1.61 3.90
N ASN A 211 -11.51 -2.87 4.20
CA ASN A 211 -11.91 -3.27 5.54
C ASN A 211 -10.76 -3.09 6.54
N ALA A 212 -9.53 -3.51 6.20
CA ALA A 212 -8.36 -3.33 7.06
C ALA A 212 -8.07 -1.84 7.32
N ARG A 213 -8.20 -0.98 6.31
CA ARG A 213 -8.12 0.49 6.45
C ARG A 213 -9.19 1.03 7.38
N THR A 214 -10.42 0.58 7.20
CA THR A 214 -11.57 1.00 8.02
C THR A 214 -11.38 0.58 9.48
N GLU A 215 -10.98 -0.65 9.76
CA GLU A 215 -10.71 -1.13 11.11
C GLU A 215 -9.60 -0.32 11.80
N ALA A 216 -8.52 -0.01 11.07
CA ALA A 216 -7.44 0.83 11.57
C ALA A 216 -7.91 2.27 11.84
N PHE A 217 -8.71 2.86 10.94
CA PHE A 217 -9.31 4.17 11.13
C PHE A 217 -10.16 4.21 12.42
N VAL A 218 -11.07 3.27 12.59
CA VAL A 218 -11.99 3.20 13.75
C VAL A 218 -11.21 3.07 15.06
N SER A 219 -10.24 2.16 15.11
CA SER A 219 -9.46 1.92 16.33
C SER A 219 -8.55 3.10 16.68
N THR A 220 -7.93 3.73 15.69
CA THR A 220 -7.02 4.87 15.90
C THR A 220 -7.79 6.12 16.29
N LEU A 221 -8.93 6.42 15.65
CA LEU A 221 -9.74 7.60 15.97
C LEU A 221 -10.15 7.61 17.46
N ALA A 222 -10.63 6.47 17.96
CA ALA A 222 -11.04 6.35 19.36
C ALA A 222 -9.88 6.53 20.35
N ALA A 223 -8.67 6.12 19.95
CA ALA A 223 -7.46 6.26 20.76
C ALA A 223 -6.88 7.69 20.71
N ALA A 224 -6.88 8.32 19.52
CA ALA A 224 -6.26 9.62 19.29
C ALA A 224 -7.07 10.78 19.91
N ASN A 225 -8.41 10.71 19.87
CA ASN A 225 -9.27 11.76 20.45
C ASN A 225 -10.53 11.13 21.06
N PRO A 226 -10.63 11.02 22.41
CA PRO A 226 -11.80 10.45 23.08
C PRO A 226 -13.11 11.23 22.86
N ASN A 227 -13.05 12.49 22.43
CA ASN A 227 -14.23 13.31 22.09
C ASN A 227 -14.71 13.07 20.66
N ALA A 228 -13.87 12.47 19.80
CA ALA A 228 -14.26 12.10 18.45
C ALA A 228 -15.11 10.82 18.47
N LYS A 229 -16.31 10.92 17.92
CA LYS A 229 -17.27 9.83 17.87
C LYS A 229 -17.57 9.49 16.41
N LEU A 230 -17.30 8.27 16.00
CA LEU A 230 -17.74 7.77 14.71
C LEU A 230 -19.26 7.57 14.76
N VAL A 231 -20.02 8.47 14.13
CA VAL A 231 -21.50 8.46 14.12
C VAL A 231 -22.08 7.92 12.82
N ALA A 232 -21.28 7.88 11.74
CA ALA A 232 -21.65 7.30 10.45
C ALA A 232 -20.46 6.59 9.80
N GLN A 233 -20.70 5.40 9.29
CA GLN A 233 -19.78 4.62 8.48
C GLN A 233 -20.55 4.13 7.26
N VAL A 234 -20.29 4.72 6.10
CA VAL A 234 -21.04 4.54 4.87
C VAL A 234 -20.10 4.26 3.71
N GLU A 235 -20.45 3.35 2.82
CA GLU A 235 -19.65 3.14 1.61
C GLU A 235 -19.71 4.38 0.71
N GLY A 236 -18.59 5.10 0.62
CA GLY A 236 -18.41 6.29 -0.20
C GLY A 236 -17.81 5.97 -1.55
N GLY A 237 -17.01 4.91 -1.60
CA GLY A 237 -16.36 4.43 -2.82
C GLY A 237 -15.33 5.43 -3.36
N TYR A 238 -15.14 5.41 -4.68
CA TYR A 238 -14.06 6.11 -5.37
C TYR A 238 -14.57 6.93 -6.58
N SER A 239 -15.69 7.63 -6.39
CA SER A 239 -16.21 8.61 -7.37
C SER A 239 -16.91 9.77 -6.67
N PRO A 240 -16.96 10.98 -7.28
CA PRO A 240 -17.69 12.11 -6.73
C PRO A 240 -19.20 11.82 -6.53
N ASP A 241 -19.81 11.08 -7.45
CA ASP A 241 -21.25 10.77 -7.37
C ASP A 241 -21.57 9.83 -6.19
N SER A 242 -20.79 8.78 -5.98
CA SER A 242 -20.96 7.87 -4.84
C SER A 242 -20.71 8.59 -3.52
N GLY A 243 -19.65 9.40 -3.44
CA GLY A 243 -19.32 10.19 -2.27
C GLY A 243 -20.39 11.23 -1.92
N LYS A 244 -20.93 11.92 -2.91
CA LYS A 244 -22.06 12.85 -2.74
C LYS A 244 -23.28 12.16 -2.13
N LYS A 245 -23.65 10.99 -2.68
CA LYS A 245 -24.77 10.21 -2.16
C LYS A 245 -24.51 9.74 -0.72
N ALA A 246 -23.33 9.19 -0.44
CA ALA A 246 -22.96 8.74 0.89
C ALA A 246 -22.97 9.88 1.92
N ALA A 247 -22.48 11.07 1.54
CA ALA A 247 -22.51 12.25 2.38
C ALA A 247 -23.95 12.69 2.68
N GLN A 248 -24.84 12.70 1.69
CA GLN A 248 -26.26 13.02 1.90
C GLN A 248 -26.93 12.03 2.85
N ASP A 249 -26.72 10.72 2.66
CA ASP A 249 -27.27 9.68 3.52
C ASP A 249 -26.73 9.82 4.97
N ALA A 250 -25.42 10.09 5.13
CA ALA A 250 -24.82 10.30 6.44
C ALA A 250 -25.37 11.53 7.16
N LEU A 251 -25.49 12.67 6.47
CA LEU A 251 -26.03 13.94 7.03
C LEU A 251 -27.51 13.85 7.34
N GLN A 252 -28.29 13.10 6.53
CA GLN A 252 -29.70 12.89 6.82
C GLN A 252 -29.91 12.07 8.10
N ALA A 253 -29.05 11.06 8.32
CA ALA A 253 -29.11 10.24 9.53
C ALA A 253 -28.50 10.94 10.75
N ASN A 254 -27.47 11.78 10.55
CA ASN A 254 -26.70 12.46 11.61
C ASN A 254 -26.45 13.93 11.21
N PRO A 255 -27.40 14.83 11.44
CA PRO A 255 -27.27 16.25 11.03
C PRO A 255 -26.18 17.04 11.77
N ASP A 256 -25.66 16.50 12.87
CA ASP A 256 -24.63 17.11 13.71
C ASP A 256 -23.21 16.61 13.39
N ILE A 257 -22.98 16.04 12.20
CA ILE A 257 -21.64 15.68 11.73
C ILE A 257 -20.76 16.93 11.65
N ASN A 258 -19.54 16.85 12.21
CA ASN A 258 -18.56 17.95 12.24
C ASN A 258 -17.33 17.67 11.37
N VAL A 259 -17.00 16.38 11.16
CA VAL A 259 -15.87 15.96 10.33
C VAL A 259 -16.34 14.85 9.40
N MET A 260 -15.93 14.89 8.15
CA MET A 260 -16.20 13.84 7.17
C MET A 260 -14.91 13.44 6.48
N VAL A 261 -14.64 12.15 6.43
CA VAL A 261 -13.41 11.55 5.90
C VAL A 261 -13.77 10.56 4.81
N GLY A 262 -12.99 10.47 3.73
CA GLY A 262 -13.21 9.50 2.64
C GLY A 262 -12.13 9.60 1.58
N SER A 263 -12.23 8.82 0.49
CA SER A 263 -11.35 9.01 -0.67
C SER A 263 -11.43 10.45 -1.20
N SER A 264 -10.37 10.98 -1.81
CA SER A 264 -10.40 12.34 -2.40
C SER A 264 -11.57 12.51 -3.36
N GLN A 265 -11.85 11.51 -4.19
CA GLN A 265 -13.01 11.49 -5.09
C GLN A 265 -14.33 11.59 -4.32
N ALA A 266 -14.50 10.79 -3.26
CA ALA A 266 -15.72 10.84 -2.46
C ALA A 266 -15.90 12.19 -1.74
N ILE A 267 -14.81 12.75 -1.23
CA ILE A 267 -14.83 14.05 -0.54
C ILE A 267 -15.11 15.20 -1.51
N LEU A 268 -14.64 15.14 -2.77
CA LEU A 268 -15.06 16.08 -3.82
C LEU A 268 -16.58 16.09 -4.02
N GLY A 269 -17.19 14.90 -4.01
CA GLY A 269 -18.65 14.78 -4.05
C GLY A 269 -19.32 15.32 -2.79
N ALA A 270 -18.80 14.99 -1.62
CA ALA A 270 -19.30 15.43 -0.32
C ALA A 270 -19.23 16.96 -0.17
N GLU A 271 -18.17 17.61 -0.66
CA GLU A 271 -18.02 19.08 -0.64
C GLU A 271 -19.24 19.80 -1.22
N THR A 272 -19.91 19.20 -2.21
CA THR A 272 -21.06 19.82 -2.90
C THR A 272 -22.34 19.84 -2.05
N VAL A 273 -22.38 19.12 -0.92
CA VAL A 273 -23.60 18.93 -0.10
C VAL A 273 -23.41 19.23 1.38
N VAL A 274 -22.17 19.45 1.84
CA VAL A 274 -21.88 19.88 3.22
C VAL A 274 -21.95 21.39 3.37
N ASP A 275 -22.24 21.86 4.58
CA ASP A 275 -22.02 23.25 4.98
C ASP A 275 -20.57 23.41 5.45
N PRO A 276 -19.72 24.13 4.71
CA PRO A 276 -18.28 24.25 5.03
C PRO A 276 -18.02 24.98 6.35
N ALA A 277 -19.00 25.71 6.89
CA ALA A 277 -18.88 26.33 8.20
C ALA A 277 -19.09 25.34 9.36
N LYS A 278 -19.65 24.16 9.08
CA LYS A 278 -19.99 23.14 10.08
C LYS A 278 -19.19 21.87 9.97
N VAL A 279 -18.83 21.46 8.74
CA VAL A 279 -18.22 20.16 8.45
C VAL A 279 -16.83 20.37 7.88
N LYS A 280 -15.82 19.91 8.60
CA LYS A 280 -14.43 19.82 8.11
C LYS A 280 -14.27 18.55 7.28
N LEU A 281 -13.61 18.67 6.14
CA LEU A 281 -13.41 17.58 5.20
C LEU A 281 -11.96 17.11 5.23
N VAL A 282 -11.75 15.78 5.18
CA VAL A 282 -10.43 15.14 5.09
C VAL A 282 -10.46 14.13 3.93
N GLY A 283 -9.61 14.33 2.93
CA GLY A 283 -9.55 13.49 1.73
C GLY A 283 -8.41 12.47 1.81
N ASN A 284 -8.66 11.23 1.40
CA ASN A 284 -7.61 10.22 1.18
C ASN A 284 -7.17 10.25 -0.28
N GLY A 285 -6.13 11.01 -0.58
CA GLY A 285 -5.57 11.19 -1.92
C GLY A 285 -5.11 12.63 -2.15
N ALA A 286 -4.15 12.79 -3.06
CA ALA A 286 -3.40 14.02 -3.30
C ALA A 286 -3.63 14.55 -4.73
N SER A 287 -4.90 14.56 -5.17
CA SER A 287 -5.28 15.17 -6.45
C SER A 287 -5.13 16.69 -6.44
N CYS A 288 -5.08 17.31 -7.63
CA CYS A 288 -4.98 18.76 -7.76
C CYS A 288 -6.17 19.46 -7.11
N GLU A 289 -7.37 18.91 -7.24
CA GLU A 289 -8.58 19.42 -6.62
C GLU A 289 -8.50 19.35 -5.09
N ALA A 290 -7.93 18.25 -4.53
CA ALA A 290 -7.71 18.12 -3.09
C ALA A 290 -6.67 19.14 -2.58
N PHE A 291 -5.57 19.36 -3.31
CA PHE A 291 -4.57 20.40 -3.01
C PHE A 291 -5.19 21.80 -3.02
N GLU A 292 -5.97 22.13 -4.05
CA GLU A 292 -6.67 23.40 -4.15
C GLU A 292 -7.66 23.59 -3.01
N ALA A 293 -8.41 22.55 -2.65
CA ALA A 293 -9.40 22.61 -1.58
C ALA A 293 -8.75 22.81 -0.19
N VAL A 294 -7.65 22.13 0.10
CA VAL A 294 -6.90 22.33 1.35
C VAL A 294 -6.25 23.72 1.38
N THR A 295 -5.62 24.15 0.29
CA THR A 295 -5.00 25.48 0.18
C THR A 295 -6.02 26.60 0.35
N ALA A 296 -7.23 26.41 -0.17
CA ALA A 296 -8.34 27.37 -0.04
C ALA A 296 -9.06 27.29 1.34
N GLY A 297 -8.68 26.37 2.22
CA GLY A 297 -9.33 26.14 3.52
C GLY A 297 -10.72 25.51 3.42
N LYS A 298 -11.10 24.95 2.27
CA LYS A 298 -12.36 24.21 2.11
C LYS A 298 -12.27 22.82 2.72
N TRP A 299 -11.09 22.16 2.61
CA TRP A 299 -10.79 20.94 3.32
C TRP A 299 -9.79 21.24 4.43
N TYR A 300 -9.90 20.48 5.53
CA TYR A 300 -8.98 20.56 6.64
C TYR A 300 -7.61 20.00 6.29
N ALA A 301 -7.58 18.82 5.65
CA ALA A 301 -6.37 18.13 5.24
C ALA A 301 -6.68 17.09 4.16
N LEU A 302 -5.60 16.56 3.59
CA LEU A 302 -5.62 15.39 2.72
C LEU A 302 -4.57 14.37 3.18
N TYR A 303 -4.74 13.11 2.82
CA TYR A 303 -3.67 12.12 2.86
C TYR A 303 -2.79 12.31 1.62
N ASN A 304 -1.55 12.71 1.85
CA ASN A 304 -0.65 13.18 0.80
C ASN A 304 0.21 12.04 0.23
N LEU A 305 -0.42 11.15 -0.55
CA LEU A 305 0.26 10.04 -1.21
C LEU A 305 0.87 10.47 -2.55
N ASP A 306 2.16 10.18 -2.74
CA ASP A 306 2.85 10.43 -4.02
C ASP A 306 2.65 9.29 -5.01
N THR A 307 1.50 9.29 -5.67
CA THR A 307 1.10 8.23 -6.60
C THR A 307 1.97 8.14 -7.85
N VAL A 308 2.47 9.27 -8.34
CA VAL A 308 3.33 9.31 -9.54
C VAL A 308 4.72 8.78 -9.20
N SER A 309 5.33 9.24 -8.10
CA SER A 309 6.63 8.72 -7.65
C SER A 309 6.55 7.22 -7.32
N MET A 310 5.45 6.76 -6.73
CA MET A 310 5.24 5.33 -6.47
C MET A 310 5.26 4.49 -7.77
N GLY A 311 4.61 4.96 -8.82
CA GLY A 311 4.66 4.30 -10.13
C GLY A 311 6.06 4.29 -10.75
N TYR A 312 6.76 5.42 -10.67
CA TYR A 312 8.13 5.57 -11.14
C TYR A 312 9.10 4.64 -10.38
N GLU A 313 9.09 4.70 -9.05
CA GLU A 313 9.93 3.85 -8.19
C GLU A 313 9.67 2.36 -8.40
N SER A 314 8.43 1.97 -8.72
CA SER A 314 8.10 0.58 -9.05
C SER A 314 8.83 0.08 -10.31
N VAL A 315 9.01 0.93 -11.31
CA VAL A 315 9.75 0.58 -12.52
C VAL A 315 11.24 0.55 -12.25
N ILE A 316 11.77 1.54 -11.54
CA ILE A 316 13.22 1.63 -11.23
C ILE A 316 13.64 0.43 -10.39
N LEU A 317 12.93 0.16 -9.28
CA LEU A 317 13.17 -1.01 -8.43
C LEU A 317 13.08 -2.33 -9.22
N GLY A 318 12.00 -2.50 -9.99
CA GLY A 318 11.80 -3.71 -10.78
C GLY A 318 12.86 -3.90 -11.85
N SER A 319 13.32 -2.83 -12.47
CA SER A 319 14.41 -2.86 -13.45
C SER A 319 15.74 -3.24 -12.82
N GLU A 320 16.08 -2.71 -11.64
CA GLU A 320 17.28 -3.08 -10.92
C GLU A 320 17.29 -4.59 -10.59
N ILE A 321 16.16 -5.11 -10.08
CA ILE A 321 16.01 -6.54 -9.79
C ILE A 321 16.17 -7.38 -11.07
N ALA A 322 15.50 -7.02 -12.15
CA ALA A 322 15.54 -7.75 -13.43
C ALA A 322 16.96 -7.80 -14.02
N ASN A 323 17.78 -6.77 -13.77
CA ASN A 323 19.18 -6.72 -14.18
C ASN A 323 20.13 -7.45 -13.22
N GLY A 324 19.62 -8.19 -12.24
CA GLY A 324 20.40 -8.98 -11.29
C GLY A 324 20.97 -8.19 -10.11
N GLY A 325 20.48 -6.97 -9.89
CA GLY A 325 20.74 -6.20 -8.67
C GLY A 325 20.06 -6.84 -7.47
N THR A 326 20.47 -6.41 -6.28
CA THR A 326 19.92 -6.88 -5.00
C THR A 326 19.50 -5.69 -4.13
N PRO A 327 18.56 -4.84 -4.61
CA PRO A 327 18.04 -3.72 -3.81
C PRO A 327 17.18 -4.23 -2.64
N ALA A 328 16.78 -3.33 -1.75
CA ALA A 328 15.71 -3.62 -0.80
C ALA A 328 14.43 -3.96 -1.56
N MET A 329 13.77 -5.06 -1.19
CA MET A 329 12.54 -5.50 -1.87
C MET A 329 11.31 -4.68 -1.51
N VAL A 330 11.46 -3.71 -0.61
CA VAL A 330 10.39 -2.85 -0.10
C VAL A 330 10.82 -1.39 -0.17
N VAL A 331 9.97 -0.57 -0.77
CA VAL A 331 10.02 0.90 -0.70
C VAL A 331 8.72 1.37 -0.04
N ASN A 332 8.83 2.02 1.11
CA ASN A 332 7.67 2.59 1.81
C ASN A 332 7.28 3.92 1.15
N SER A 333 6.13 3.97 0.50
CA SER A 333 5.66 5.18 -0.18
C SER A 333 5.39 6.37 0.77
N GLN A 334 5.16 6.11 2.06
CA GLN A 334 5.02 7.16 3.07
C GLN A 334 6.32 7.92 3.37
N GLU A 335 7.46 7.38 2.94
CA GLU A 335 8.76 8.06 3.05
C GLU A 335 9.07 8.95 1.84
N LEU A 336 8.32 8.82 0.75
CA LEU A 336 8.47 9.66 -0.45
C LEU A 336 7.93 11.08 -0.21
N ARG A 337 6.96 11.23 0.69
CA ARG A 337 6.27 12.49 0.97
C ARG A 337 5.65 12.45 2.38
N ASP A 338 5.58 13.58 3.09
CA ASP A 338 4.85 13.64 4.37
C ASP A 338 3.38 13.29 4.14
N PRO A 339 2.85 12.21 4.73
CA PRO A 339 1.50 11.75 4.47
C PRO A 339 0.40 12.64 5.05
N LYS A 340 0.70 13.50 6.03
CA LYS A 340 -0.28 14.41 6.66
C LYS A 340 -0.34 15.75 5.92
N GLY A 341 -1.09 15.78 4.84
CA GLY A 341 -1.23 16.92 3.95
C GLY A 341 -2.12 18.04 4.50
N THR A 342 -1.66 18.75 5.51
CA THR A 342 -2.23 20.05 5.91
C THR A 342 -1.76 21.17 4.98
N ALA A 343 -2.40 22.35 5.03
CA ALA A 343 -2.06 23.47 4.15
C ALA A 343 -0.56 23.85 4.17
N ASP A 344 0.05 23.82 5.36
CA ASP A 344 1.47 24.14 5.52
C ASP A 344 2.38 23.06 4.90
N VAL A 345 2.00 21.79 5.03
CA VAL A 345 2.77 20.67 4.49
C VAL A 345 2.68 20.63 2.96
N ILE A 346 1.47 20.73 2.41
CA ILE A 346 1.27 20.62 0.95
C ILE A 346 1.87 21.81 0.19
N ALA A 347 2.12 22.95 0.85
CA ALA A 347 2.78 24.09 0.23
C ALA A 347 4.18 23.77 -0.33
N SER A 348 4.81 22.67 0.13
CA SER A 348 6.11 22.21 -0.32
C SER A 348 6.04 21.24 -1.50
N TYR A 349 4.85 20.87 -1.95
CA TYR A 349 4.63 19.85 -2.98
C TYR A 349 3.78 20.40 -4.13
N GLU A 350 3.91 19.77 -5.29
CA GLU A 350 3.04 19.99 -6.43
C GLU A 350 2.07 18.82 -6.60
N CYS A 351 0.85 19.12 -6.99
CA CYS A 351 -0.10 18.09 -7.37
C CYS A 351 0.28 17.49 -8.74
N ALA A 352 -0.02 16.21 -8.94
CA ALA A 352 0.44 15.48 -10.12
C ALA A 352 -0.68 14.89 -10.99
N TYR A 353 -1.91 14.86 -10.50
CA TYR A 353 -3.07 14.27 -11.18
C TYR A 353 -4.37 14.95 -10.77
N SER A 354 -5.44 14.77 -11.59
CA SER A 354 -6.78 15.27 -11.32
C SER A 354 -7.74 14.11 -11.03
N ASP A 355 -8.63 14.30 -10.06
CA ASP A 355 -9.73 13.35 -9.77
C ASP A 355 -10.94 13.57 -10.72
N LEU A 356 -10.92 14.62 -11.51
CA LEU A 356 -11.99 14.95 -12.47
C LEU A 356 -11.65 14.61 -13.92
N GLY A 357 -10.41 14.17 -14.18
CA GLY A 357 -9.92 13.77 -15.51
C GLY A 357 -9.13 14.85 -16.22
#